data_71ca04bdb2cfb706f63445605fa101d3
#
_entry.id   71ca04bdb2cfb706f63445605fa101d3
#
_cell.length_a   1.000
_cell.length_b   1.000
_cell.length_c   1.000
_cell.angle_alpha   90.00
_cell.angle_beta   90.00
_cell.angle_gamma   90.00
#
_symmetry.space_group_name_H-M   'P 1'
#
loop_
_entity.id
_entity.type
_entity.pdbx_description
1 polymer ?
#
loop_
_entity_poly.entity_id
_entity_poly.type
_entity_poly.pdbx_seq_one_letter_code
_entity_poly.pdbx_strand_id
1 'polypeptide(L)'
;MARATRVLAEGIYFGEGPRWRDGRLWFSDFYAHAVKSVSLAGDLRTEIELDDQPSGLGWLPDGSLLIVSMTRRQVLRQSSAGAITVHADLGEVATFHCNDMVVDSEGRAFVGNFGFDLDAELTARGVPSVLADHPTAKLACIAPNGSVSIAAHDMHFPNGTVITPDGKTLIVGETLGGVLTAFDLGPDGTLSNRRVWASTAPRVPDGIALDAAGRIWIANPIAPECALIAEGGHVIEVIDTGQPCYACMLGGDDGRTLFMLTAKSSVAHDAAAEPTGKLLIAMVDEGRAGWP
;
A
#
# COMPACT_ATOMS: atom_id res chain seq x y z
N MET A 1 18.77 21.20 -0.79
CA MET A 1 18.37 21.28 -2.23
C MET A 1 17.25 20.29 -2.42
N ALA A 2 16.25 20.61 -3.25
CA ALA A 2 15.17 19.65 -3.57
C ALA A 2 15.78 18.41 -4.24
N ARG A 3 15.31 17.22 -3.87
CA ARG A 3 15.76 15.96 -4.44
C ARG A 3 15.24 15.83 -5.88
N ALA A 4 16.13 15.46 -6.79
CA ALA A 4 15.75 15.28 -8.19
C ALA A 4 14.91 14.01 -8.35
N THR A 5 13.78 14.13 -9.06
CA THR A 5 12.93 13.02 -9.46
C THR A 5 13.08 12.74 -10.95
N ARG A 6 12.82 11.49 -11.35
CA ARG A 6 12.80 11.06 -12.75
C ARG A 6 11.59 10.16 -12.99
N VAL A 7 10.90 10.39 -14.08
CA VAL A 7 9.85 9.47 -14.56
C VAL A 7 10.51 8.18 -15.04
N LEU A 8 10.13 7.05 -14.46
CA LEU A 8 10.56 5.71 -14.86
C LEU A 8 9.61 5.06 -15.85
N ALA A 9 8.30 5.22 -15.62
CA ALA A 9 7.25 4.72 -16.49
C ALA A 9 6.02 5.64 -16.48
N GLU A 10 5.27 5.62 -17.57
CA GLU A 10 4.00 6.32 -17.80
C GLU A 10 2.97 5.36 -18.41
N GLY A 11 1.74 5.82 -18.62
CA GLY A 11 0.69 4.98 -19.19
C GLY A 11 0.09 4.00 -18.18
N ILE A 12 0.11 4.38 -16.93
CA ILE A 12 -0.51 3.69 -15.80
C ILE A 12 -1.85 4.38 -15.53
N TYR A 13 -2.92 3.60 -15.33
CA TYR A 13 -4.20 4.19 -14.94
C TYR A 13 -4.16 4.63 -13.48
N PHE A 14 -3.96 3.68 -12.56
CA PHE A 14 -3.85 3.96 -11.13
C PHE A 14 -2.99 2.88 -10.45
N GLY A 15 -1.73 3.22 -10.18
CA GLY A 15 -0.75 2.28 -9.64
C GLY A 15 -0.77 2.21 -8.13
N GLU A 16 -0.81 0.98 -7.56
CA GLU A 16 -0.87 0.71 -6.13
C GLU A 16 -0.12 -0.55 -5.72
N GLY A 17 0.04 -0.74 -4.41
CA GLY A 17 0.64 -1.93 -3.82
C GLY A 17 2.05 -2.27 -4.32
N PRO A 18 2.98 -1.30 -4.45
CA PRO A 18 4.28 -1.55 -5.07
C PRO A 18 5.16 -2.46 -4.20
N ARG A 19 5.92 -3.36 -4.87
CA ARG A 19 6.84 -4.30 -4.20
C ARG A 19 8.10 -4.47 -5.06
N TRP A 20 9.27 -4.29 -4.46
CA TRP A 20 10.53 -4.53 -5.15
C TRP A 20 10.93 -6.00 -5.00
N ARG A 21 11.01 -6.73 -6.12
CA ARG A 21 11.40 -8.13 -6.15
C ARG A 21 12.11 -8.50 -7.45
N ASP A 22 13.15 -9.30 -7.33
CA ASP A 22 13.88 -9.90 -8.47
C ASP A 22 14.30 -8.88 -9.54
N GLY A 23 14.82 -7.70 -9.08
CA GLY A 23 15.30 -6.62 -9.95
C GLY A 23 14.20 -5.81 -10.64
N ARG A 24 12.94 -5.94 -10.23
CA ARG A 24 11.79 -5.22 -10.78
C ARG A 24 10.88 -4.67 -9.68
N LEU A 25 10.26 -3.53 -9.96
CA LEU A 25 9.13 -3.07 -9.17
C LEU A 25 7.86 -3.72 -9.73
N TRP A 26 7.19 -4.49 -8.89
CA TRP A 26 5.85 -5.03 -9.14
C TRP A 26 4.83 -4.06 -8.56
N PHE A 27 3.70 -3.87 -9.22
CA PHE A 27 2.60 -3.04 -8.72
C PHE A 27 1.28 -3.43 -9.39
N SER A 28 0.20 -3.12 -8.74
CA SER A 28 -1.16 -3.25 -9.27
C SER A 28 -1.54 -2.00 -10.04
N ASP A 29 -2.15 -2.14 -11.21
CA ASP A 29 -2.78 -1.06 -11.94
C ASP A 29 -4.30 -1.30 -11.92
N PHE A 30 -5.00 -0.61 -11.01
CA PHE A 30 -6.40 -0.87 -10.66
C PHE A 30 -7.31 -0.95 -11.87
N TYR A 31 -7.28 0.12 -12.69
CA TYR A 31 -8.22 0.25 -13.80
C TYR A 31 -7.71 -0.40 -15.09
N ALA A 32 -6.46 -0.82 -15.14
CA ALA A 32 -5.98 -1.75 -16.16
C ALA A 32 -6.34 -3.20 -15.83
N HIS A 33 -6.86 -3.47 -14.61
CA HIS A 33 -7.15 -4.82 -14.11
C HIS A 33 -5.92 -5.74 -14.22
N ALA A 34 -4.74 -5.23 -13.91
CA ALA A 34 -3.50 -5.93 -14.16
C ALA A 34 -2.47 -5.75 -13.05
N VAL A 35 -1.72 -6.79 -12.79
CA VAL A 35 -0.45 -6.68 -12.08
C VAL A 35 0.64 -6.43 -13.12
N LYS A 36 1.40 -5.38 -12.90
CA LYS A 36 2.49 -4.94 -13.77
C LYS A 36 3.83 -5.02 -13.08
N SER A 37 4.91 -5.06 -13.85
CA SER A 37 6.25 -4.90 -13.33
C SER A 37 7.09 -3.98 -14.21
N VAL A 38 8.07 -3.30 -13.62
CA VAL A 38 8.99 -2.44 -14.36
C VAL A 38 10.42 -2.59 -13.85
N SER A 39 11.40 -2.68 -14.77
CA SER A 39 12.82 -2.67 -14.43
C SER A 39 13.34 -1.25 -14.22
N LEU A 40 14.53 -1.08 -13.62
CA LEU A 40 15.21 0.23 -13.51
C LEU A 40 15.53 0.87 -14.88
N ALA A 41 15.54 0.09 -15.96
CA ALA A 41 15.69 0.58 -17.33
C ALA A 41 14.36 1.10 -17.94
N GLY A 42 13.21 0.97 -17.22
CA GLY A 42 11.91 1.41 -17.72
C GLY A 42 11.18 0.35 -18.57
N ASP A 43 11.65 -0.91 -18.59
CA ASP A 43 10.94 -2.00 -19.28
C ASP A 43 9.68 -2.38 -18.47
N LEU A 44 8.54 -1.81 -18.88
CA LEU A 44 7.21 -2.02 -18.29
C LEU A 44 6.55 -3.25 -18.91
N ARG A 45 6.01 -4.14 -18.09
CA ARG A 45 5.33 -5.38 -18.50
C ARG A 45 4.01 -5.55 -17.78
N THR A 46 3.04 -6.16 -18.44
CA THR A 46 1.88 -6.79 -17.81
C THR A 46 2.25 -8.22 -17.47
N GLU A 47 2.19 -8.56 -16.19
CA GLU A 47 2.53 -9.89 -15.69
C GLU A 47 1.28 -10.76 -15.55
N ILE A 48 0.17 -10.15 -15.10
CA ILE A 48 -1.09 -10.85 -14.84
C ILE A 48 -2.24 -9.93 -15.22
N GLU A 49 -3.23 -10.45 -15.94
CA GLU A 49 -4.53 -9.81 -16.16
C GLU A 49 -5.58 -10.49 -15.27
N LEU A 50 -6.49 -9.72 -14.70
CA LEU A 50 -7.52 -10.17 -13.76
C LEU A 50 -8.90 -9.67 -14.19
N ASP A 51 -9.94 -10.39 -13.76
CA ASP A 51 -11.33 -9.94 -13.95
C ASP A 51 -11.80 -8.92 -12.90
N ASP A 52 -10.93 -8.54 -11.96
CA ASP A 52 -11.18 -7.58 -10.87
C ASP A 52 -10.00 -6.63 -10.72
N GLN A 53 -10.19 -5.56 -9.95
CA GLN A 53 -9.15 -4.60 -9.62
C GLN A 53 -8.13 -5.25 -8.65
N PRO A 54 -6.85 -5.44 -9.04
CA PRO A 54 -5.82 -5.83 -8.10
C PRO A 54 -5.45 -4.66 -7.19
N SER A 55 -5.06 -4.93 -5.93
CA SER A 55 -4.50 -3.94 -5.01
C SER A 55 -3.22 -4.47 -4.35
N GLY A 56 -3.18 -4.65 -3.04
CA GLY A 56 -2.00 -5.11 -2.32
C GLY A 56 -1.37 -6.37 -2.90
N LEU A 57 -0.05 -6.39 -2.96
CA LEU A 57 0.76 -7.52 -3.44
C LEU A 57 1.64 -8.05 -2.30
N GLY A 58 1.98 -9.34 -2.36
CA GLY A 58 2.97 -9.93 -1.45
C GLY A 58 3.30 -11.36 -1.86
N TRP A 59 4.36 -11.94 -1.31
CA TRP A 59 4.77 -13.30 -1.64
C TRP A 59 4.80 -14.17 -0.40
N LEU A 60 4.27 -15.37 -0.55
CA LEU A 60 4.44 -16.43 0.42
C LEU A 60 5.89 -16.96 0.41
N PRO A 61 6.36 -17.61 1.49
CA PRO A 61 7.69 -18.20 1.55
C PRO A 61 7.99 -19.22 0.45
N ASP A 62 6.97 -19.86 -0.12
CA ASP A 62 7.09 -20.79 -1.24
C ASP A 62 7.22 -20.10 -2.61
N GLY A 63 7.25 -18.77 -2.64
CA GLY A 63 7.35 -17.95 -3.85
C GLY A 63 6.03 -17.69 -4.56
N SER A 64 4.90 -18.21 -4.08
CA SER A 64 3.58 -17.88 -4.62
C SER A 64 3.26 -16.40 -4.38
N LEU A 65 2.72 -15.71 -5.39
CA LEU A 65 2.25 -14.34 -5.28
C LEU A 65 0.84 -14.30 -4.71
N LEU A 66 0.62 -13.47 -3.70
CA LEU A 66 -0.70 -13.07 -3.23
C LEU A 66 -1.09 -11.74 -3.84
N ILE A 67 -2.36 -11.63 -4.25
CA ILE A 67 -2.93 -10.44 -4.90
C ILE A 67 -4.28 -10.15 -4.24
N VAL A 68 -4.45 -8.96 -3.71
CA VAL A 68 -5.77 -8.50 -3.26
C VAL A 68 -6.67 -8.28 -4.47
N SER A 69 -7.79 -9.00 -4.53
CA SER A 69 -8.92 -8.79 -5.45
C SER A 69 -9.90 -7.85 -4.75
N MET A 70 -9.81 -6.58 -5.09
CA MET A 70 -10.30 -5.44 -4.32
C MET A 70 -11.82 -5.46 -4.16
N THR A 71 -12.56 -5.50 -5.29
CA THR A 71 -14.01 -5.39 -5.28
C THR A 71 -14.67 -6.70 -4.86
N ARG A 72 -14.04 -7.85 -5.15
CA ARG A 72 -14.49 -9.17 -4.69
C ARG A 72 -14.20 -9.45 -3.23
N ARG A 73 -13.36 -8.61 -2.60
CA ARG A 73 -12.92 -8.76 -1.19
C ARG A 73 -12.30 -10.13 -0.95
N GLN A 74 -11.38 -10.50 -1.81
CA GLN A 74 -10.64 -11.77 -1.76
C GLN A 74 -9.15 -11.53 -1.86
N VAL A 75 -8.37 -12.50 -1.39
CA VAL A 75 -6.95 -12.60 -1.72
C VAL A 75 -6.78 -13.79 -2.65
N LEU A 76 -6.21 -13.53 -3.81
CA LEU A 76 -5.86 -14.56 -4.80
C LEU A 76 -4.43 -15.02 -4.56
N ARG A 77 -4.14 -16.26 -4.94
CA ARG A 77 -2.81 -16.84 -4.94
C ARG A 77 -2.47 -17.33 -6.33
N GLN A 78 -1.37 -16.82 -6.89
CA GLN A 78 -0.77 -17.35 -8.10
C GLN A 78 0.38 -18.28 -7.71
N SER A 79 0.28 -19.53 -8.14
CA SER A 79 1.34 -20.52 -7.99
C SER A 79 2.51 -20.24 -8.94
N SER A 80 3.66 -20.88 -8.70
CA SER A 80 4.82 -20.86 -9.62
C SER A 80 4.50 -21.40 -11.02
N ALA A 81 3.45 -22.20 -11.18
CA ALA A 81 2.95 -22.68 -12.47
C ALA A 81 1.99 -21.70 -13.16
N GLY A 82 1.72 -20.53 -12.56
CA GLY A 82 0.85 -19.49 -13.10
C GLY A 82 -0.65 -19.68 -12.79
N ALA A 83 -1.06 -20.78 -12.15
CA ALA A 83 -2.46 -20.99 -11.79
C ALA A 83 -2.89 -20.02 -10.67
N ILE A 84 -4.03 -19.35 -10.87
CA ILE A 84 -4.61 -18.43 -9.90
C ILE A 84 -5.81 -19.11 -9.23
N THR A 85 -5.84 -19.07 -7.90
CA THR A 85 -6.92 -19.59 -7.06
C THR A 85 -7.25 -18.60 -5.96
N VAL A 86 -8.46 -18.68 -5.39
CA VAL A 86 -8.81 -17.93 -4.18
C VAL A 86 -8.02 -18.52 -3.01
N HIS A 87 -7.23 -17.68 -2.34
CA HIS A 87 -6.49 -18.03 -1.14
C HIS A 87 -7.31 -17.78 0.12
N ALA A 88 -8.00 -16.63 0.16
CA ALA A 88 -8.85 -16.24 1.28
C ALA A 88 -10.03 -15.40 0.80
N ASP A 89 -11.18 -15.54 1.46
CA ASP A 89 -12.36 -14.69 1.31
C ASP A 89 -12.47 -13.77 2.52
N LEU A 90 -12.53 -12.46 2.29
CA LEU A 90 -12.56 -11.43 3.32
C LEU A 90 -13.95 -10.81 3.52
N GLY A 91 -14.99 -11.36 2.88
CA GLY A 91 -16.35 -10.81 2.90
C GLY A 91 -16.95 -10.65 4.29
N GLU A 92 -16.54 -11.49 5.27
CA GLU A 92 -16.98 -11.40 6.67
C GLU A 92 -16.20 -10.35 7.49
N VAL A 93 -15.03 -9.89 7.00
CA VAL A 93 -14.17 -8.92 7.71
C VAL A 93 -14.25 -7.54 7.05
N ALA A 94 -14.06 -7.50 5.74
CA ALA A 94 -14.10 -6.27 4.95
C ALA A 94 -15.53 -5.89 4.59
N THR A 95 -15.99 -4.76 5.07
CA THR A 95 -17.34 -4.25 4.80
C THR A 95 -17.47 -3.56 3.46
N PHE A 96 -16.34 -3.16 2.85
CA PHE A 96 -16.23 -2.62 1.50
C PHE A 96 -14.94 -3.13 0.83
N HIS A 97 -14.48 -2.50 -0.23
CA HIS A 97 -13.31 -2.92 -1.02
C HIS A 97 -12.08 -3.16 -0.13
N CYS A 98 -11.36 -4.24 -0.38
CA CYS A 98 -10.05 -4.48 0.20
C CYS A 98 -9.01 -3.57 -0.45
N ASN A 99 -7.85 -3.35 0.22
CA ASN A 99 -6.84 -2.42 -0.25
C ASN A 99 -5.41 -3.01 -0.14
N ASP A 100 -4.48 -2.28 0.44
CA ASP A 100 -3.09 -2.74 0.55
C ASP A 100 -2.93 -3.93 1.48
N MET A 101 -1.79 -4.60 1.33
CA MET A 101 -1.47 -5.82 2.05
C MET A 101 0.03 -5.87 2.35
N VAL A 102 0.42 -6.32 3.53
CA VAL A 102 1.79 -6.76 3.81
C VAL A 102 1.81 -8.25 4.12
N VAL A 103 2.83 -8.96 3.63
CA VAL A 103 3.07 -10.38 3.96
C VAL A 103 4.36 -10.47 4.77
N ASP A 104 4.30 -11.11 5.93
CA ASP A 104 5.45 -11.29 6.81
C ASP A 104 6.32 -12.51 6.41
N SER A 105 7.42 -12.72 7.14
CA SER A 105 8.35 -13.83 6.90
C SER A 105 7.72 -15.22 7.08
N GLU A 106 6.66 -15.32 7.87
CA GLU A 106 5.94 -16.57 8.13
C GLU A 106 4.84 -16.82 7.10
N GLY A 107 4.62 -15.88 6.15
CA GLY A 107 3.58 -15.95 5.12
C GLY A 107 2.19 -15.53 5.60
N ARG A 108 2.10 -14.82 6.73
CA ARG A 108 0.84 -14.21 7.15
C ARG A 108 0.64 -12.90 6.42
N ALA A 109 -0.56 -12.68 5.89
CA ALA A 109 -0.91 -11.46 5.20
C ALA A 109 -1.83 -10.58 6.05
N PHE A 110 -1.48 -9.31 6.22
CA PHE A 110 -2.33 -8.31 6.86
C PHE A 110 -2.92 -7.42 5.77
N VAL A 111 -4.26 -7.38 5.70
CA VAL A 111 -5.00 -6.73 4.60
C VAL A 111 -5.92 -5.66 5.15
N GLY A 112 -5.76 -4.43 4.62
CA GLY A 112 -6.63 -3.30 4.88
C GLY A 112 -7.88 -3.32 4.01
N ASN A 113 -8.84 -2.45 4.35
CA ASN A 113 -10.01 -2.19 3.52
C ASN A 113 -10.56 -0.78 3.78
N PHE A 114 -11.39 -0.29 2.87
CA PHE A 114 -11.99 1.05 2.97
C PHE A 114 -13.01 1.18 4.11
N GLY A 115 -13.67 0.08 4.49
CA GLY A 115 -14.71 0.07 5.51
C GLY A 115 -16.09 0.51 4.99
N PHE A 116 -16.13 1.39 4.00
CA PHE A 116 -17.37 1.95 3.40
C PHE A 116 -17.06 2.47 1.98
N ASP A 117 -18.11 2.86 1.25
CA ASP A 117 -17.97 3.48 -0.07
C ASP A 117 -17.49 4.93 0.06
N LEU A 118 -16.16 5.09 0.02
CA LEU A 118 -15.51 6.38 0.20
C LEU A 118 -15.90 7.38 -0.90
N ASP A 119 -15.94 6.95 -2.16
CA ASP A 119 -16.26 7.83 -3.29
C ASP A 119 -17.72 8.34 -3.20
N ALA A 120 -18.65 7.46 -2.84
CA ALA A 120 -20.03 7.85 -2.63
C ALA A 120 -20.20 8.83 -1.44
N GLU A 121 -19.51 8.58 -0.32
CA GLU A 121 -19.55 9.44 0.86
C GLU A 121 -18.88 10.81 0.62
N LEU A 122 -17.73 10.84 -0.06
CA LEU A 122 -17.08 12.09 -0.45
C LEU A 122 -17.95 12.92 -1.39
N THR A 123 -18.64 12.27 -2.33
CA THR A 123 -19.57 12.95 -3.24
C THR A 123 -20.78 13.49 -2.50
N ALA A 124 -21.35 12.72 -1.58
CA ALA A 124 -22.58 13.10 -0.87
C ALA A 124 -22.35 14.15 0.23
N ARG A 125 -21.23 14.07 0.95
CA ARG A 125 -21.00 14.82 2.20
C ARG A 125 -19.80 15.78 2.15
N GLY A 126 -18.90 15.59 1.19
CA GLY A 126 -17.65 16.33 1.06
C GLY A 126 -16.56 15.91 2.07
N VAL A 127 -15.32 16.23 1.73
CA VAL A 127 -14.12 15.83 2.50
C VAL A 127 -14.19 16.19 3.98
N PRO A 128 -14.54 17.45 4.40
CA PRO A 128 -14.54 17.78 5.83
C PRO A 128 -15.52 16.95 6.66
N SER A 129 -16.69 16.61 6.11
CA SER A 129 -17.70 15.82 6.82
C SER A 129 -17.28 14.35 6.95
N VAL A 130 -16.65 13.78 5.90
CA VAL A 130 -16.15 12.40 5.92
C VAL A 130 -14.98 12.28 6.91
N LEU A 131 -14.06 13.23 6.92
CA LEU A 131 -12.96 13.22 7.90
C LEU A 131 -13.45 13.35 9.35
N ALA A 132 -14.51 14.10 9.59
CA ALA A 132 -15.06 14.31 10.94
C ALA A 132 -15.85 13.09 11.46
N ASP A 133 -16.51 12.35 10.56
CA ASP A 133 -17.38 11.23 10.92
C ASP A 133 -17.47 10.23 9.75
N HIS A 134 -16.91 9.04 9.94
CA HIS A 134 -16.92 7.94 8.96
C HIS A 134 -16.91 6.58 9.68
N PRO A 135 -17.44 5.53 9.05
CA PRO A 135 -17.34 4.17 9.57
C PRO A 135 -15.88 3.71 9.66
N THR A 136 -15.55 2.98 10.72
CA THR A 136 -14.24 2.34 10.85
C THR A 136 -14.19 1.00 10.11
N ALA A 137 -12.99 0.55 9.80
CA ALA A 137 -12.69 -0.73 9.18
C ALA A 137 -12.04 -1.70 10.18
N LYS A 138 -11.86 -2.94 9.76
CA LYS A 138 -11.08 -3.96 10.46
C LYS A 138 -9.85 -4.30 9.63
N LEU A 139 -8.72 -4.51 10.28
CA LEU A 139 -7.55 -5.10 9.64
C LEU A 139 -7.69 -6.63 9.68
N ALA A 140 -7.62 -7.29 8.53
CA ALA A 140 -7.64 -8.74 8.44
C ALA A 140 -6.23 -9.33 8.61
N CYS A 141 -6.11 -10.50 9.25
CA CYS A 141 -4.92 -11.35 9.20
C CYS A 141 -5.29 -12.66 8.52
N ILE A 142 -4.54 -13.04 7.50
CA ILE A 142 -4.68 -14.28 6.75
C ILE A 142 -3.48 -15.17 7.08
N ALA A 143 -3.73 -16.35 7.63
CA ALA A 143 -2.70 -17.34 7.85
C ALA A 143 -2.20 -17.95 6.51
N PRO A 144 -1.01 -18.58 6.47
CA PRO A 144 -0.48 -19.19 5.24
C PRO A 144 -1.38 -20.25 4.60
N ASN A 145 -2.29 -20.85 5.36
CA ASN A 145 -3.28 -21.82 4.89
C ASN A 145 -4.59 -21.18 4.36
N GLY A 146 -4.67 -19.83 4.36
CA GLY A 146 -5.86 -19.10 3.92
C GLY A 146 -6.91 -18.84 5.01
N SER A 147 -6.69 -19.28 6.26
CA SER A 147 -7.61 -18.98 7.37
C SER A 147 -7.58 -17.50 7.72
N VAL A 148 -8.76 -16.89 7.86
CA VAL A 148 -8.92 -15.46 8.11
C VAL A 148 -9.28 -15.21 9.58
N SER A 149 -8.67 -14.20 10.16
CA SER A 149 -9.01 -13.65 11.47
C SER A 149 -8.98 -12.12 11.44
N ILE A 150 -9.57 -11.48 12.45
CA ILE A 150 -9.49 -10.03 12.62
C ILE A 150 -8.24 -9.71 13.45
N ALA A 151 -7.30 -8.96 12.88
CA ALA A 151 -6.08 -8.53 13.57
C ALA A 151 -6.30 -7.25 14.40
N ALA A 152 -7.09 -6.29 13.90
CA ALA A 152 -7.43 -5.08 14.62
C ALA A 152 -8.82 -4.58 14.24
N HIS A 153 -9.46 -3.89 15.18
CA HIS A 153 -10.75 -3.21 15.01
C HIS A 153 -10.55 -1.69 14.99
N ASP A 154 -11.59 -0.97 14.61
CA ASP A 154 -11.69 0.49 14.73
C ASP A 154 -10.53 1.22 14.05
N MET A 155 -10.21 0.78 12.82
CA MET A 155 -9.20 1.39 11.97
C MET A 155 -9.84 2.43 11.03
N HIS A 156 -9.18 3.57 10.87
CA HIS A 156 -9.64 4.68 10.04
C HIS A 156 -9.10 4.58 8.61
N PHE A 157 -9.62 3.65 7.83
CA PHE A 157 -9.12 3.29 6.50
C PHE A 157 -7.65 2.81 6.57
N PRO A 158 -7.39 1.59 7.08
CA PRO A 158 -6.06 0.99 7.09
C PRO A 158 -5.56 0.78 5.66
N ASN A 159 -4.41 1.38 5.37
CA ASN A 159 -3.82 1.44 4.03
C ASN A 159 -2.39 0.86 4.06
N GLY A 160 -1.38 1.57 3.53
CA GLY A 160 -0.01 1.11 3.50
C GLY A 160 0.46 0.57 4.86
N THR A 161 1.09 -0.59 4.84
CA THR A 161 1.49 -1.31 6.05
C THR A 161 2.92 -1.80 5.91
N VAL A 162 3.73 -1.64 6.97
CA VAL A 162 5.11 -2.15 7.05
C VAL A 162 5.32 -2.94 8.34
N ILE A 163 6.28 -3.86 8.30
CA ILE A 163 6.73 -4.61 9.47
C ILE A 163 8.23 -4.33 9.67
N THR A 164 8.64 -4.06 10.91
CA THR A 164 10.05 -3.79 11.26
C THR A 164 10.95 -4.99 10.97
N PRO A 165 12.27 -4.79 10.74
CA PRO A 165 13.21 -5.87 10.36
C PRO A 165 13.30 -7.01 11.37
N ASP A 166 13.01 -6.74 12.64
CA ASP A 166 12.98 -7.76 13.70
C ASP A 166 11.67 -8.56 13.75
N GLY A 167 10.69 -8.22 12.89
CA GLY A 167 9.39 -8.85 12.80
C GLY A 167 8.47 -8.61 14.00
N LYS A 168 8.78 -7.62 14.88
CA LYS A 168 8.06 -7.42 16.14
C LYS A 168 7.09 -6.26 16.17
N THR A 169 7.14 -5.37 15.18
CA THR A 169 6.24 -4.22 15.10
C THR A 169 5.62 -4.14 13.72
N LEU A 170 4.31 -4.08 13.69
CA LEU A 170 3.54 -3.76 12.49
C LEU A 170 3.09 -2.30 12.59
N ILE A 171 3.33 -1.51 11.54
CA ILE A 171 2.91 -0.11 11.47
C ILE A 171 2.01 0.05 10.25
N VAL A 172 0.84 0.63 10.45
CA VAL A 172 -0.16 0.83 9.40
C VAL A 172 -0.53 2.30 9.28
N GLY A 173 -0.63 2.80 8.05
CA GLY A 173 -1.19 4.10 7.74
C GLY A 173 -2.71 4.08 7.85
N GLU A 174 -3.28 4.94 8.68
CA GLU A 174 -4.71 5.16 8.75
C GLU A 174 -5.05 6.43 7.98
N THR A 175 -5.44 6.29 6.71
CA THR A 175 -5.61 7.40 5.77
C THR A 175 -6.57 8.47 6.31
N LEU A 176 -7.76 8.07 6.76
CA LEU A 176 -8.75 9.00 7.30
C LEU A 176 -8.47 9.41 8.74
N GLY A 177 -7.58 8.70 9.42
CA GLY A 177 -7.09 9.06 10.76
C GLY A 177 -5.96 10.08 10.75
N GLY A 178 -5.25 10.25 9.63
CA GLY A 178 -4.07 11.11 9.54
C GLY A 178 -2.96 10.68 10.48
N VAL A 179 -2.78 9.36 10.70
CA VAL A 179 -1.81 8.79 11.63
C VAL A 179 -1.15 7.54 11.08
N LEU A 180 0.05 7.26 11.58
CA LEU A 180 0.68 5.95 11.54
C LEU A 180 0.45 5.27 12.89
N THR A 181 -0.18 4.10 12.88
CA THR A 181 -0.50 3.32 14.08
C THR A 181 0.40 2.10 14.17
N ALA A 182 1.08 1.92 15.29
CA ALA A 182 1.92 0.76 15.54
C ALA A 182 1.24 -0.24 16.47
N PHE A 183 1.56 -1.51 16.23
CA PHE A 183 1.18 -2.66 17.07
C PHE A 183 2.41 -3.49 17.35
N ASP A 184 2.46 -4.11 18.52
CA ASP A 184 3.37 -5.22 18.76
C ASP A 184 2.83 -6.46 18.02
N LEU A 185 3.68 -7.07 17.19
CA LEU A 185 3.35 -8.26 16.41
C LEU A 185 3.86 -9.51 17.14
N GLY A 186 2.92 -10.32 17.59
CA GLY A 186 3.20 -11.61 18.24
C GLY A 186 3.66 -12.69 17.24
N PRO A 187 4.34 -13.73 17.71
CA PRO A 187 4.83 -14.82 16.85
C PRO A 187 3.68 -15.62 16.21
N ASP A 188 2.48 -15.53 16.75
CA ASP A 188 1.26 -16.15 16.22
C ASP A 188 0.47 -15.22 15.29
N GLY A 189 0.95 -14.00 15.03
CA GLY A 189 0.28 -12.98 14.21
C GLY A 189 -0.71 -12.10 14.97
N THR A 190 -0.82 -12.27 16.29
CA THR A 190 -1.66 -11.39 17.12
C THR A 190 -1.07 -9.99 17.19
N LEU A 191 -1.94 -8.98 17.11
CA LEU A 191 -1.58 -7.58 17.30
C LEU A 191 -1.99 -7.12 18.69
N SER A 192 -1.07 -6.45 19.38
CA SER A 192 -1.29 -5.92 20.73
C SER A 192 -0.66 -4.53 20.88
N ASN A 193 -0.87 -3.90 22.03
CA ASN A 193 -0.24 -2.62 22.38
C ASN A 193 -0.38 -1.54 21.28
N ARG A 194 -1.64 -1.35 20.76
CA ARG A 194 -1.95 -0.29 19.78
C ARG A 194 -1.52 1.06 20.30
N ARG A 195 -0.75 1.79 19.50
CA ARG A 195 -0.25 3.13 19.85
C ARG A 195 -0.07 3.99 18.59
N VAL A 196 -0.19 5.29 18.75
CA VAL A 196 0.18 6.22 17.67
C VAL A 196 1.70 6.19 17.52
N TRP A 197 2.20 5.81 16.34
CA TRP A 197 3.60 5.90 15.99
C TRP A 197 3.97 7.32 15.56
N ALA A 198 3.11 7.95 14.74
CA ALA A 198 3.25 9.34 14.33
C ALA A 198 1.91 9.94 13.92
N SER A 199 1.66 11.22 14.22
CA SER A 199 0.68 12.02 13.50
C SER A 199 1.28 12.48 12.18
N THR A 200 0.54 12.36 11.09
CA THR A 200 0.98 12.80 9.76
C THR A 200 0.33 14.11 9.33
N ALA A 201 -0.65 14.58 10.09
CA ALA A 201 -1.39 15.81 9.77
C ALA A 201 -0.47 17.01 9.47
N PRO A 202 -0.76 17.82 8.43
CA PRO A 202 -1.98 17.80 7.61
C PRO A 202 -1.98 16.77 6.47
N ARG A 203 -0.98 15.92 6.37
CA ARG A 203 -0.87 14.83 5.39
C ARG A 203 -1.76 13.67 5.79
N VAL A 204 -2.27 12.95 4.80
CA VAL A 204 -2.96 11.68 5.00
C VAL A 204 -2.08 10.56 4.44
N PRO A 205 -1.72 9.53 5.23
CA PRO A 205 -0.85 8.46 4.75
C PRO A 205 -1.64 7.51 3.84
N ASP A 206 -1.09 7.23 2.67
CA ASP A 206 -1.56 6.19 1.76
C ASP A 206 -0.56 5.03 1.75
N GLY A 207 0.04 4.63 0.63
CA GLY A 207 1.13 3.66 0.63
C GLY A 207 2.35 4.16 1.40
N ILE A 208 3.00 3.28 2.15
CA ILE A 208 4.15 3.62 3.00
C ILE A 208 5.32 2.67 2.80
N ALA A 209 6.55 3.15 3.09
CA ALA A 209 7.77 2.33 3.01
C ALA A 209 8.72 2.66 4.17
N LEU A 210 9.27 1.62 4.83
CA LEU A 210 10.19 1.74 5.95
C LEU A 210 11.64 1.80 5.45
N ASP A 211 12.43 2.76 5.95
CA ASP A 211 13.85 2.86 5.69
C ASP A 211 14.72 2.22 6.78
N ALA A 212 16.01 2.03 6.49
CA ALA A 212 16.97 1.39 7.40
C ALA A 212 17.30 2.21 8.66
N ALA A 213 16.95 3.49 8.68
CA ALA A 213 17.05 4.34 9.88
C ALA A 213 15.78 4.31 10.74
N GLY A 214 14.79 3.46 10.38
CA GLY A 214 13.53 3.33 11.11
C GLY A 214 12.54 4.48 10.87
N ARG A 215 12.66 5.19 9.73
CA ARG A 215 11.76 6.26 9.32
C ARG A 215 10.82 5.75 8.23
N ILE A 216 9.70 6.40 8.04
CA ILE A 216 8.67 5.95 7.10
C ILE A 216 8.45 7.01 6.03
N TRP A 217 8.60 6.62 4.75
CA TRP A 217 8.10 7.35 3.62
C TRP A 217 6.59 7.15 3.53
N ILE A 218 5.84 8.22 3.38
CA ILE A 218 4.41 8.21 3.15
C ILE A 218 4.08 8.85 1.81
N ALA A 219 3.28 8.20 1.01
CA ALA A 219 2.61 8.80 -0.13
C ALA A 219 1.45 9.67 0.38
N ASN A 220 1.24 10.86 -0.22
CA ASN A 220 0.18 11.78 0.18
C ASN A 220 -0.82 11.97 -0.98
N PRO A 221 -2.02 11.34 -0.92
CA PRO A 221 -3.00 11.37 -2.01
C PRO A 221 -3.71 12.72 -2.16
N ILE A 222 -3.55 13.63 -1.19
CA ILE A 222 -4.18 14.96 -1.24
C ILE A 222 -3.21 16.08 -1.64
N ALA A 223 -1.94 15.76 -1.88
CA ALA A 223 -0.92 16.71 -2.32
C ALA A 223 0.12 16.05 -3.23
N PRO A 224 0.80 16.81 -4.11
CA PRO A 224 1.81 16.27 -5.02
C PRO A 224 3.14 16.01 -4.29
N GLU A 225 3.14 15.13 -3.28
CA GLU A 225 4.34 14.89 -2.47
C GLU A 225 4.42 13.46 -1.93
N CYS A 226 5.66 13.02 -1.69
CA CYS A 226 6.01 11.89 -0.84
C CYS A 226 6.89 12.42 0.30
N ALA A 227 6.57 12.09 1.56
CA ALA A 227 7.23 12.67 2.73
C ALA A 227 7.87 11.60 3.62
N LEU A 228 9.08 11.87 4.13
CA LEU A 228 9.78 11.04 5.11
C LEU A 228 9.46 11.53 6.52
N ILE A 229 8.91 10.65 7.34
CA ILE A 229 8.44 10.92 8.69
C ILE A 229 9.25 10.08 9.70
N ALA A 230 9.76 10.70 10.74
CA ALA A 230 10.33 10.02 11.90
C ALA A 230 9.23 9.66 12.91
N GLU A 231 9.51 8.68 13.78
CA GLU A 231 8.65 8.38 14.92
C GLU A 231 8.34 9.67 15.72
N GLY A 232 7.08 9.83 16.12
CA GLY A 232 6.60 11.06 16.76
C GLY A 232 6.15 12.16 15.78
N GLY A 233 6.29 11.97 14.44
CA GLY A 233 5.67 12.83 13.43
C GLY A 233 6.56 13.95 12.86
N HIS A 234 7.86 13.97 13.20
CA HIS A 234 8.77 14.95 12.61
C HIS A 234 9.00 14.67 11.13
N VAL A 235 8.71 15.65 10.28
CA VAL A 235 8.96 15.58 8.83
C VAL A 235 10.43 15.85 8.56
N ILE A 236 11.13 14.86 8.02
CA ILE A 236 12.57 14.92 7.70
C ILE A 236 12.80 15.47 6.30
N GLU A 237 12.00 15.00 5.33
CA GLU A 237 12.15 15.35 3.92
C GLU A 237 10.80 15.31 3.22
N VAL A 238 10.66 16.12 2.16
CA VAL A 238 9.50 16.12 1.26
C VAL A 238 10.03 16.14 -0.17
N ILE A 239 9.53 15.22 -0.99
CA ILE A 239 9.82 15.11 -2.41
C ILE A 239 8.57 15.52 -3.19
N ASP A 240 8.71 16.53 -4.06
CA ASP A 240 7.65 16.94 -4.98
C ASP A 240 7.48 15.89 -6.08
N THR A 241 6.26 15.42 -6.26
CA THR A 241 5.88 14.39 -7.23
C THR A 241 5.12 14.97 -8.44
N GLY A 242 4.82 16.27 -8.44
CA GLY A 242 4.14 16.99 -9.52
C GLY A 242 2.65 16.66 -9.67
N GLN A 243 2.19 15.58 -9.08
CA GLN A 243 0.77 15.18 -8.97
C GLN A 243 0.58 14.32 -7.72
N PRO A 244 -0.64 14.14 -7.18
CA PRO A 244 -0.88 13.36 -5.96
C PRO A 244 -0.20 12.01 -5.98
N CYS A 245 0.41 11.63 -4.85
CA CYS A 245 1.14 10.38 -4.69
C CYS A 245 0.30 9.40 -3.86
N TYR A 246 0.09 8.19 -4.37
CA TYR A 246 -0.78 7.20 -3.74
C TYR A 246 0.00 6.05 -3.12
N ALA A 247 1.10 5.63 -3.73
CA ALA A 247 1.92 4.59 -3.14
C ALA A 247 3.41 4.87 -3.29
N CYS A 248 4.20 4.38 -2.34
CA CYS A 248 5.65 4.44 -2.42
C CYS A 248 6.30 3.12 -1.97
N MET A 249 7.51 2.87 -2.45
CA MET A 249 8.29 1.69 -2.11
C MET A 249 9.79 1.98 -2.24
N LEU A 250 10.57 1.47 -1.32
CA LEU A 250 12.03 1.46 -1.42
C LEU A 250 12.50 0.17 -2.12
N GLY A 251 13.43 0.30 -3.05
CA GLY A 251 13.99 -0.81 -3.80
C GLY A 251 15.24 -0.42 -4.57
N GLY A 252 15.49 -1.07 -5.70
CA GLY A 252 16.76 -0.95 -6.42
C GLY A 252 17.81 -1.91 -5.87
N ASP A 253 18.96 -2.00 -6.55
CA ASP A 253 20.02 -2.97 -6.21
C ASP A 253 20.63 -2.72 -4.83
N ASP A 254 20.68 -1.45 -4.41
CA ASP A 254 21.18 -1.01 -3.10
C ASP A 254 20.04 -0.68 -2.09
N GLY A 255 18.78 -0.87 -2.49
CA GLY A 255 17.60 -0.55 -1.69
C GLY A 255 17.28 0.94 -1.58
N ARG A 256 18.04 1.84 -2.24
CA ARG A 256 17.96 3.30 -2.08
C ARG A 256 17.18 4.01 -3.19
N THR A 257 16.55 3.29 -4.05
CA THR A 257 15.63 3.87 -5.03
C THR A 257 14.24 3.96 -4.41
N LEU A 258 13.76 5.18 -4.17
CA LEU A 258 12.37 5.42 -3.79
C LEU A 258 11.53 5.47 -5.05
N PHE A 259 10.57 4.57 -5.16
CA PHE A 259 9.54 4.52 -6.20
C PHE A 259 8.29 5.20 -5.68
N MET A 260 7.67 6.04 -6.51
CA MET A 260 6.48 6.82 -6.15
C MET A 260 5.45 6.68 -7.28
N LEU A 261 4.32 6.07 -6.98
CA LEU A 261 3.19 5.92 -7.89
C LEU A 261 2.24 7.09 -7.71
N THR A 262 1.96 7.78 -8.80
CA THR A 262 1.19 9.01 -8.80
C THR A 262 0.09 8.94 -9.84
N ALA A 263 -1.00 9.67 -9.62
CA ALA A 263 -2.07 9.85 -10.59
C ALA A 263 -2.72 11.25 -10.41
N LYS A 264 -3.45 11.72 -11.43
CA LYS A 264 -4.14 13.02 -11.35
C LYS A 264 -5.36 12.98 -10.43
N SER A 265 -6.01 11.83 -10.34
CA SER A 265 -7.23 11.62 -9.56
C SER A 265 -7.29 10.18 -9.05
N SER A 266 -7.90 9.98 -7.88
CA SER A 266 -8.31 8.66 -7.37
C SER A 266 -9.79 8.36 -7.65
N VAL A 267 -10.55 9.35 -8.11
CA VAL A 267 -11.97 9.16 -8.44
C VAL A 267 -12.08 8.17 -9.59
N ALA A 268 -12.81 7.09 -9.38
CA ALA A 268 -12.88 5.94 -10.27
C ALA A 268 -13.19 6.31 -11.72
N HIS A 269 -14.16 7.21 -11.93
CA HIS A 269 -14.54 7.68 -13.28
C HIS A 269 -13.38 8.36 -14.01
N ASP A 270 -12.64 9.23 -13.34
CA ASP A 270 -11.53 9.99 -13.94
C ASP A 270 -10.30 9.11 -14.14
N ALA A 271 -9.95 8.33 -13.13
CA ALA A 271 -8.77 7.47 -13.15
C ALA A 271 -8.87 6.33 -14.18
N ALA A 272 -10.09 5.80 -14.39
CA ALA A 272 -10.34 4.79 -15.43
C ALA A 272 -10.42 5.35 -16.86
N ALA A 273 -10.66 6.66 -17.02
CA ALA A 273 -10.84 7.25 -18.32
C ALA A 273 -9.53 7.40 -19.12
N GLU A 274 -8.44 7.74 -18.40
CA GLU A 274 -7.14 8.03 -19.04
C GLU A 274 -5.97 7.52 -18.18
N PRO A 275 -4.93 6.92 -18.78
CA PRO A 275 -3.74 6.45 -18.05
C PRO A 275 -2.81 7.62 -17.69
N THR A 276 -3.23 8.46 -16.76
CA THR A 276 -2.48 9.66 -16.33
C THR A 276 -1.44 9.38 -15.25
N GLY A 277 -1.44 8.16 -14.73
CA GLY A 277 -0.51 7.71 -13.69
C GLY A 277 0.92 7.62 -14.18
N LYS A 278 1.83 7.94 -13.26
CA LYS A 278 3.27 7.90 -13.49
C LYS A 278 3.95 7.16 -12.35
N LEU A 279 5.01 6.47 -12.69
CA LEU A 279 5.97 5.98 -11.73
C LEU A 279 7.20 6.88 -11.75
N LEU A 280 7.42 7.58 -10.65
CA LEU A 280 8.61 8.39 -10.42
C LEU A 280 9.62 7.62 -9.59
N ILE A 281 10.89 7.95 -9.74
CA ILE A 281 11.97 7.50 -8.86
C ILE A 281 12.82 8.67 -8.37
N ALA A 282 13.35 8.49 -7.14
CA ALA A 282 14.38 9.35 -6.56
C ALA A 282 15.40 8.48 -5.82
N MET A 283 16.68 8.90 -5.82
CA MET A 283 17.69 8.27 -4.97
C MET A 283 17.60 8.88 -3.58
N VAL A 284 17.56 8.04 -2.55
CA VAL A 284 17.48 8.45 -1.13
C VAL A 284 18.71 7.99 -0.34
N ASP A 285 18.87 8.53 0.87
CA ASP A 285 20.11 8.32 1.64
C ASP A 285 20.11 6.95 2.34
N GLU A 286 18.94 6.49 2.80
CA GLU A 286 18.80 5.21 3.48
C GLU A 286 18.03 4.20 2.62
N GLY A 287 18.45 2.96 2.67
CA GLY A 287 17.83 1.87 1.93
C GLY A 287 16.60 1.30 2.61
N ARG A 288 15.95 0.36 1.93
CA ARG A 288 14.79 -0.39 2.41
C ARG A 288 15.10 -1.17 3.68
N ALA A 289 14.12 -1.28 4.57
CA ALA A 289 14.13 -2.15 5.73
C ALA A 289 12.79 -2.85 5.94
N GLY A 290 12.80 -3.95 6.68
CA GLY A 290 11.59 -4.69 7.05
C GLY A 290 10.83 -5.32 5.88
N TRP A 291 9.52 -5.41 6.02
CA TRP A 291 8.57 -5.88 5.02
C TRP A 291 7.56 -4.77 4.70
N PRO A 292 7.14 -4.66 3.48
CA PRO A 292 7.41 -5.52 2.32
C PRO A 292 8.81 -5.44 1.78
#